data_bd8eacc2c996fd685e99491f01dd3cbc
#
_entry.id   bd8eacc2c996fd685e99491f01dd3cbc
#
_cell.length_a   1.000
_cell.length_b   1.000
_cell.length_c   1.000
_cell.angle_alpha   90.00
_cell.angle_beta   90.00
_cell.angle_gamma   90.00
#
_symmetry.space_group_name_H-M   'P 1'
#
loop_
_entity.id
_entity.type
_entity.pdbx_description
1 polymer ?
#
loop_
_entity_poly.entity_id
_entity_poly.type
_entity_poly.pdbx_seq_one_letter_code
_entity_poly.pdbx_strand_id
1 'polypeptide(L)'
;FEEENNRPYTYFYGFRGNKFTEVAKRCSYFASVINLPPSYQPTLVGQGWDSIKLFAPGVHIMVKQNGSYGLGQRINLPSGANVFNVAWLPGKNGDQLVMLTDDERLKIFQGANQTLIHTTMERFSGSATGMEHYKGMPGLGVDRNYQMPSKYFAPMRLIVADIGHTGEYTLLVNKPISTAAQIFDRYRYFPQGEVHALFWDGVGLGLKWKTRRIRGSVAAVDLADFNNDGILDLVVGLNTSPDLGVGSRQCIVTAYPLDVSQMNPNAPADLSDFEVTPNY
;
A
#
# COMPACT_ATOMS: atom_id res chain seq x y z
N PHE A 1 1.99 -12.84 -7.42
CA PHE A 1 1.15 -13.62 -6.49
C PHE A 1 0.06 -14.32 -7.28
N GLU A 2 -0.14 -15.60 -7.02
CA GLU A 2 -1.14 -16.45 -7.65
C GLU A 2 -1.85 -17.26 -6.56
N GLU A 3 -3.13 -17.52 -6.74
CA GLU A 3 -3.92 -18.37 -5.85
C GLU A 3 -4.19 -19.72 -6.53
N GLU A 4 -3.82 -20.79 -5.84
CA GLU A 4 -4.09 -22.14 -6.29
C GLU A 4 -4.60 -22.97 -5.11
N ASN A 5 -5.75 -23.60 -5.27
CA ASN A 5 -6.41 -24.37 -4.20
C ASN A 5 -6.60 -23.55 -2.91
N ASN A 6 -7.01 -22.30 -3.03
CA ASN A 6 -7.18 -21.33 -1.93
C ASN A 6 -5.91 -21.05 -1.13
N ARG A 7 -4.73 -21.24 -1.71
CA ARG A 7 -3.43 -20.90 -1.09
C ARG A 7 -2.68 -19.88 -1.94
N PRO A 8 -2.06 -18.88 -1.31
CA PRO A 8 -1.26 -17.91 -2.03
C PRO A 8 0.10 -18.50 -2.40
N TYR A 9 0.56 -18.13 -3.58
CA TYR A 9 1.93 -18.40 -4.01
C TYR A 9 2.56 -17.14 -4.56
N THR A 10 3.78 -16.86 -4.13
CA THR A 10 4.58 -15.74 -4.60
C THR A 10 5.69 -16.24 -5.50
N TYR A 11 5.84 -15.58 -6.64
CA TYR A 11 6.90 -15.84 -7.62
C TYR A 11 7.86 -14.66 -7.61
N PHE A 12 9.16 -14.96 -7.70
CA PHE A 12 10.20 -13.95 -7.72
C PHE A 12 10.90 -13.98 -9.09
N TYR A 13 10.83 -12.86 -9.77
CA TYR A 13 11.48 -12.67 -11.05
C TYR A 13 12.51 -11.55 -10.96
N GLY A 14 13.67 -11.76 -11.57
CA GLY A 14 14.68 -10.74 -11.82
C GLY A 14 14.66 -10.30 -13.27
N PHE A 15 14.88 -9.02 -13.51
CA PHE A 15 15.03 -8.49 -14.86
C PHE A 15 16.51 -8.35 -15.19
N ARG A 16 17.01 -9.13 -16.14
CA ARG A 16 18.41 -9.13 -16.59
C ARG A 16 18.48 -9.35 -18.08
N GLY A 17 19.31 -8.56 -18.77
CA GLY A 17 19.51 -8.70 -20.21
C GLY A 17 18.20 -8.63 -21.01
N ASN A 18 17.33 -7.68 -20.70
CA ASN A 18 16.01 -7.48 -21.31
C ASN A 18 15.03 -8.67 -21.17
N LYS A 19 15.23 -9.52 -20.16
CA LYS A 19 14.36 -10.67 -19.91
C LYS A 19 14.04 -10.82 -18.44
N PHE A 20 12.80 -11.23 -18.17
CA PHE A 20 12.41 -11.72 -16.84
C PHE A 20 12.91 -13.16 -16.67
N THR A 21 13.64 -13.41 -15.61
CA THR A 21 14.13 -14.74 -15.23
C THR A 21 13.63 -15.07 -13.83
N GLU A 22 13.21 -16.30 -13.63
CA GLU A 22 12.85 -16.78 -12.29
C GLU A 22 14.07 -16.75 -11.37
N VAL A 23 13.95 -16.06 -10.25
CA VAL A 23 15.03 -15.89 -9.24
C VAL A 23 14.89 -16.90 -8.13
N ALA A 24 13.65 -17.26 -7.81
CA ALA A 24 13.34 -18.26 -6.80
C ALA A 24 12.10 -19.02 -7.21
N LYS A 25 12.07 -20.28 -6.74
CA LYS A 25 10.91 -21.15 -6.92
C LYS A 25 9.70 -20.57 -6.18
N ARG A 26 8.52 -21.00 -6.62
CA ARG A 26 7.22 -20.75 -6.02
C ARG A 26 7.27 -20.85 -4.48
N CYS A 27 6.93 -19.78 -3.80
CA CYS A 27 6.94 -19.67 -2.35
C CYS A 27 5.51 -19.60 -1.80
N SER A 28 5.18 -20.42 -0.79
CA SER A 28 3.85 -20.47 -0.16
C SER A 28 3.68 -19.39 0.91
N TYR A 29 4.08 -18.16 0.61
CA TYR A 29 4.02 -17.01 1.52
C TYR A 29 3.50 -15.80 0.79
N PHE A 30 2.79 -14.93 1.49
CA PHE A 30 2.63 -13.55 1.07
C PHE A 30 3.98 -12.85 1.22
N ALA A 31 4.38 -12.06 0.24
CA ALA A 31 5.63 -11.32 0.28
C ALA A 31 5.45 -9.86 -0.12
N SER A 32 6.24 -9.00 0.49
CA SER A 32 6.32 -7.57 0.19
C SER A 32 7.72 -7.04 0.49
N VAL A 33 7.97 -5.78 0.16
CA VAL A 33 9.20 -5.08 0.51
C VAL A 33 8.86 -3.94 1.44
N ILE A 34 9.55 -3.87 2.57
CA ILE A 34 9.36 -2.84 3.59
C ILE A 34 10.73 -2.27 3.96
N ASN A 35 10.81 -0.94 4.12
CA ASN A 35 12.02 -0.28 4.60
C ASN A 35 12.06 -0.38 6.13
N LEU A 36 12.94 -1.21 6.67
CA LEU A 36 13.03 -1.49 8.11
C LEU A 36 14.08 -0.60 8.80
N PRO A 37 13.76 -0.05 9.99
CA PRO A 37 14.77 0.62 10.80
C PRO A 37 15.88 -0.37 11.25
N PRO A 38 17.10 0.07 11.55
CA PRO A 38 17.54 1.47 11.57
C PRO A 38 18.06 1.97 10.22
N SER A 39 18.30 1.09 9.25
CA SER A 39 18.93 1.44 7.97
C SER A 39 17.95 1.94 6.92
N TYR A 40 16.65 1.64 7.08
CA TYR A 40 15.59 1.91 6.10
C TYR A 40 15.86 1.36 4.70
N GLN A 41 16.68 0.32 4.62
CA GLN A 41 16.91 -0.36 3.37
C GLN A 41 15.73 -1.26 2.99
N PRO A 42 15.41 -1.37 1.68
CA PRO A 42 14.40 -2.27 1.20
C PRO A 42 14.67 -3.71 1.67
N THR A 43 13.78 -4.25 2.48
CA THR A 43 13.89 -5.58 3.05
C THR A 43 12.73 -6.44 2.59
N LEU A 44 13.03 -7.59 2.01
CA LEU A 44 12.02 -8.56 1.62
C LEU A 44 11.43 -9.20 2.87
N VAL A 45 10.13 -9.10 3.03
CA VAL A 45 9.39 -9.66 4.16
C VAL A 45 8.32 -10.64 3.69
N GLY A 46 8.00 -11.59 4.54
CA GLY A 46 7.03 -12.62 4.25
C GLY A 46 6.11 -12.93 5.42
N GLN A 47 4.94 -13.46 5.09
CA GLN A 47 3.95 -13.91 6.05
C GLN A 47 3.27 -15.17 5.56
N GLY A 48 3.08 -16.13 6.47
CA GLY A 48 2.39 -17.36 6.16
C GLY A 48 0.91 -17.14 5.85
N TRP A 49 0.32 -18.12 5.19
CA TRP A 49 -1.11 -18.18 4.97
C TRP A 49 -1.81 -18.95 6.10
N ASP A 50 -3.00 -18.49 6.45
CA ASP A 50 -3.91 -19.13 7.40
C ASP A 50 -5.29 -19.29 6.76
N SER A 51 -5.86 -20.48 6.85
CA SER A 51 -7.13 -20.80 6.18
C SER A 51 -8.35 -20.08 6.78
N ILE A 52 -8.23 -19.54 7.98
CA ILE A 52 -9.31 -18.84 8.69
C ILE A 52 -9.09 -17.34 8.66
N LYS A 53 -7.87 -16.90 8.98
CA LYS A 53 -7.53 -15.48 9.16
C LYS A 53 -6.90 -14.83 7.93
N LEU A 54 -6.69 -15.59 6.87
CA LEU A 54 -5.90 -15.26 5.68
C LEU A 54 -4.40 -15.15 5.98
N PHE A 55 -4.01 -14.40 6.98
CA PHE A 55 -2.63 -14.20 7.39
C PHE A 55 -2.30 -14.99 8.65
N ALA A 56 -1.29 -15.84 8.57
CA ALA A 56 -0.72 -16.46 9.76
C ALA A 56 -0.08 -15.40 10.68
N PRO A 57 0.01 -15.64 12.00
CA PRO A 57 0.59 -14.67 12.91
C PRO A 57 2.06 -14.37 12.62
N GLY A 58 2.39 -13.08 12.51
CA GLY A 58 3.75 -12.56 12.41
C GLY A 58 4.27 -12.39 10.99
N VAL A 59 4.86 -11.23 10.78
CA VAL A 59 5.64 -10.89 9.58
C VAL A 59 7.11 -11.19 9.86
N HIS A 60 7.81 -11.74 8.87
CA HIS A 60 9.20 -12.18 9.02
C HIS A 60 10.06 -11.61 7.90
N ILE A 61 11.32 -11.37 8.19
CA ILE A 61 12.32 -11.13 7.16
C ILE A 61 12.47 -12.42 6.35
N MET A 62 12.44 -12.33 5.03
CA MET A 62 12.67 -13.49 4.19
C MET A 62 14.16 -13.69 3.93
N VAL A 63 14.59 -14.94 4.01
CA VAL A 63 15.96 -15.35 3.75
C VAL A 63 16.01 -16.34 2.59
N LYS A 64 16.99 -16.15 1.69
CA LYS A 64 17.16 -17.06 0.56
C LYS A 64 17.89 -18.32 1.02
N GLN A 65 17.27 -19.47 0.79
CA GLN A 65 17.80 -20.79 1.17
C GLN A 65 17.54 -21.79 0.03
N ASN A 66 18.57 -22.49 -0.42
CA ASN A 66 18.46 -23.58 -1.41
C ASN A 66 17.64 -23.20 -2.69
N GLY A 67 17.82 -22.00 -3.20
CA GLY A 67 17.13 -21.54 -4.44
C GLY A 67 15.67 -21.11 -4.24
N SER A 68 15.21 -21.01 -2.99
CA SER A 68 13.88 -20.47 -2.63
C SER A 68 14.01 -19.45 -1.49
N TYR A 69 12.91 -18.83 -1.10
CA TYR A 69 12.85 -17.95 0.07
C TYR A 69 12.06 -18.63 1.19
N GLY A 70 12.57 -18.51 2.41
CA GLY A 70 11.93 -18.97 3.64
C GLY A 70 11.74 -17.82 4.63
N LEU A 71 10.93 -18.06 5.67
CA LEU A 71 10.72 -17.11 6.77
C LEU A 71 11.91 -17.18 7.75
N GLY A 72 12.55 -16.05 7.98
CA GLY A 72 13.64 -15.89 8.96
C GLY A 72 13.15 -15.19 10.23
N GLN A 73 13.87 -14.17 10.68
CA GLN A 73 13.58 -13.44 11.91
C GLN A 73 12.21 -12.77 11.85
N ARG A 74 11.43 -12.94 12.92
CA ARG A 74 10.15 -12.27 13.09
C ARG A 74 10.36 -10.78 13.41
N ILE A 75 9.55 -9.94 12.77
CA ILE A 75 9.50 -8.51 13.03
C ILE A 75 8.47 -8.25 14.13
N ASN A 76 8.83 -7.39 15.09
CA ASN A 76 7.88 -6.97 16.12
C ASN A 76 6.90 -5.96 15.52
N LEU A 77 5.63 -6.33 15.45
CA LEU A 77 4.54 -5.52 14.88
C LEU A 77 3.28 -5.61 15.74
N PRO A 78 2.44 -4.57 15.76
CA PRO A 78 1.18 -4.58 16.47
C PRO A 78 0.19 -5.60 15.89
N SER A 79 -0.82 -5.94 16.68
CA SER A 79 -1.90 -6.82 16.22
C SER A 79 -2.63 -6.20 15.02
N GLY A 80 -2.94 -7.03 14.01
CA GLY A 80 -3.56 -6.59 12.76
C GLY A 80 -2.56 -6.18 11.67
N ALA A 81 -1.27 -6.11 11.99
CA ALA A 81 -0.23 -5.87 11.00
C ALA A 81 -0.01 -7.09 10.09
N ASN A 82 0.18 -6.82 8.80
CA ASN A 82 0.52 -7.81 7.80
C ASN A 82 1.54 -7.24 6.80
N VAL A 83 2.02 -8.03 5.86
CA VAL A 83 3.07 -7.63 4.90
C VAL A 83 2.68 -6.47 3.98
N PHE A 84 1.39 -6.11 3.89
CA PHE A 84 0.91 -5.10 2.94
C PHE A 84 0.52 -3.78 3.60
N ASN A 85 0.31 -3.74 4.93
CA ASN A 85 -0.36 -2.64 5.57
C ASN A 85 0.50 -1.81 6.54
N VAL A 86 1.81 -2.00 6.54
CA VAL A 86 2.73 -1.31 7.45
C VAL A 86 3.87 -0.60 6.73
N ALA A 87 4.31 0.52 7.31
CA ALA A 87 5.52 1.24 6.94
C ALA A 87 6.12 1.96 8.15
N TRP A 88 7.41 2.23 8.14
CA TRP A 88 8.07 3.07 9.15
C TRP A 88 8.30 4.46 8.61
N LEU A 89 7.87 5.45 9.36
CA LEU A 89 8.10 6.87 9.09
C LEU A 89 9.18 7.37 10.06
N PRO A 90 10.41 7.61 9.56
CA PRO A 90 11.49 8.14 10.39
C PRO A 90 11.14 9.50 10.96
N GLY A 91 11.41 9.72 12.24
CA GLY A 91 11.13 10.97 12.92
C GLY A 91 12.27 11.43 13.82
N LYS A 92 12.41 12.74 14.00
CA LYS A 92 13.46 13.35 14.85
C LYS A 92 13.40 12.88 16.31
N ASN A 93 12.19 12.54 16.80
CA ASN A 93 11.95 12.08 18.18
C ASN A 93 11.68 10.58 18.26
N GLY A 94 12.21 9.81 17.30
CA GLY A 94 11.98 8.39 17.15
C GLY A 94 11.02 8.06 16.01
N ASP A 95 11.12 6.84 15.55
CA ASP A 95 10.37 6.38 14.39
C ASP A 95 8.91 6.08 14.74
N GLN A 96 8.03 6.40 13.83
CA GLN A 96 6.64 6.02 13.91
C GLN A 96 6.40 4.80 13.03
N LEU A 97 5.75 3.78 13.57
CA LEU A 97 5.20 2.71 12.77
C LEU A 97 3.79 3.09 12.33
N VAL A 98 3.59 3.18 11.03
CA VAL A 98 2.29 3.45 10.43
C VAL A 98 1.65 2.12 10.03
N MET A 99 0.39 1.92 10.40
CA MET A 99 -0.39 0.75 10.01
C MET A 99 -1.72 1.20 9.42
N LEU A 100 -2.02 0.74 8.22
CA LEU A 100 -3.34 0.90 7.62
C LEU A 100 -4.26 -0.22 8.11
N THR A 101 -5.40 0.13 8.66
CA THR A 101 -6.36 -0.81 9.23
C THR A 101 -7.39 -1.29 8.20
N ASP A 102 -8.16 -2.31 8.53
CA ASP A 102 -9.22 -2.86 7.66
C ASP A 102 -10.36 -1.85 7.41
N ASP A 103 -10.54 -0.87 8.31
CA ASP A 103 -11.46 0.26 8.14
C ASP A 103 -10.83 1.45 7.40
N GLU A 104 -9.65 1.21 6.78
CA GLU A 104 -8.94 2.16 5.92
C GLU A 104 -8.43 3.42 6.64
N ARG A 105 -8.17 3.33 7.93
CA ARG A 105 -7.57 4.40 8.73
C ARG A 105 -6.10 4.11 9.00
N LEU A 106 -5.32 5.17 9.12
CA LEU A 106 -3.92 5.05 9.52
C LEU A 106 -3.83 5.12 11.05
N LYS A 107 -3.23 4.11 11.64
CA LYS A 107 -2.82 4.08 13.04
C LYS A 107 -1.33 4.28 13.15
N ILE A 108 -0.93 5.15 14.08
CA ILE A 108 0.47 5.50 14.30
C ILE A 108 0.87 4.97 15.67
N PHE A 109 1.95 4.19 15.67
CA PHE A 109 2.52 3.60 16.88
C PHE A 109 3.94 4.13 17.08
N GLN A 110 4.35 4.28 18.33
CA GLN A 110 5.68 4.75 18.70
C GLN A 110 6.32 3.91 19.79
N GLY A 111 7.65 3.89 19.78
CA GLY A 111 8.48 3.23 20.77
C GLY A 111 8.53 1.70 20.63
N ALA A 112 9.38 1.08 21.43
CA ALA A 112 9.61 -0.37 21.42
C ALA A 112 8.35 -1.18 21.77
N ASN A 113 7.49 -0.62 22.61
CA ASN A 113 6.22 -1.24 23.03
C ASN A 113 5.09 -1.00 22.05
N GLN A 114 5.34 -0.27 20.95
CA GLN A 114 4.35 0.03 19.91
C GLN A 114 3.06 0.63 20.50
N THR A 115 3.24 1.69 21.28
CA THR A 115 2.12 2.43 21.87
C THR A 115 1.38 3.16 20.76
N LEU A 116 0.07 2.95 20.66
CA LEU A 116 -0.80 3.71 19.75
C LEU A 116 -0.85 5.17 20.20
N ILE A 117 -0.41 6.09 19.34
CA ILE A 117 -0.37 7.54 19.66
C ILE A 117 -1.34 8.36 18.81
N HIS A 118 -1.75 7.84 17.64
CA HIS A 118 -2.68 8.56 16.77
C HIS A 118 -3.49 7.59 15.90
N THR A 119 -4.71 8.00 15.52
CA THR A 119 -5.53 7.35 14.51
C THR A 119 -6.19 8.43 13.66
N THR A 120 -6.06 8.33 12.33
CA THR A 120 -6.65 9.31 11.43
C THR A 120 -8.18 9.21 11.44
N MET A 121 -8.84 10.36 11.30
CA MET A 121 -10.29 10.41 11.07
C MET A 121 -10.64 10.05 9.62
N GLU A 122 -9.74 10.38 8.70
CA GLU A 122 -9.88 10.12 7.28
C GLU A 122 -9.54 8.68 6.93
N ARG A 123 -10.17 8.20 5.84
CA ARG A 123 -9.91 6.90 5.24
C ARG A 123 -8.96 7.05 4.04
N PHE A 124 -8.05 6.10 3.91
CA PHE A 124 -7.04 6.02 2.85
C PHE A 124 -7.06 4.64 2.19
N SER A 125 -6.31 4.44 1.12
CA SER A 125 -6.14 3.20 0.38
C SER A 125 -7.23 2.92 -0.67
N GLY A 126 -8.47 2.64 -0.32
CA GLY A 126 -9.55 2.40 -1.28
C GLY A 126 -9.25 1.39 -2.39
N SER A 127 -8.54 0.32 -2.08
CA SER A 127 -8.21 -0.70 -3.06
C SER A 127 -9.46 -1.46 -3.52
N ALA A 128 -9.56 -1.72 -4.83
CA ALA A 128 -10.55 -2.63 -5.41
C ALA A 128 -10.00 -4.07 -5.59
N THR A 129 -8.71 -4.28 -5.35
CA THR A 129 -8.06 -5.60 -5.46
C THR A 129 -8.26 -6.36 -4.17
N GLY A 130 -9.13 -7.38 -4.19
CA GLY A 130 -9.45 -8.17 -3.01
C GLY A 130 -9.05 -9.63 -3.16
N MET A 131 -8.59 -10.20 -2.06
CA MET A 131 -8.37 -11.64 -1.90
C MET A 131 -9.55 -12.22 -1.12
N GLU A 132 -10.15 -13.28 -1.65
CA GLU A 132 -11.24 -13.98 -0.96
C GLU A 132 -10.66 -14.93 0.09
N HIS A 133 -11.29 -14.98 1.25
CA HIS A 133 -11.00 -15.97 2.26
C HIS A 133 -12.27 -16.35 3.00
N TYR A 134 -12.29 -17.56 3.53
CA TYR A 134 -13.48 -18.07 4.23
C TYR A 134 -13.29 -17.86 5.73
N LYS A 135 -14.13 -17.03 6.33
CA LYS A 135 -14.26 -16.93 7.80
C LYS A 135 -15.13 -18.09 8.29
N GLY A 136 -14.61 -19.30 8.29
CA GLY A 136 -15.31 -20.45 8.83
C GLY A 136 -14.68 -20.91 10.15
N MET A 137 -15.49 -21.17 11.17
CA MET A 137 -15.01 -21.97 12.31
C MET A 137 -15.00 -23.44 11.89
N PRO A 138 -13.82 -24.11 11.85
CA PRO A 138 -13.78 -25.54 11.65
C PRO A 138 -14.52 -26.22 12.82
N GLY A 139 -15.47 -27.08 12.51
CA GLY A 139 -16.13 -27.93 13.51
C GLY A 139 -17.57 -27.58 13.92
N LEU A 140 -18.13 -26.48 13.47
CA LEU A 140 -19.53 -26.13 13.75
C LEU A 140 -20.54 -26.56 12.69
N GLY A 141 -20.20 -27.55 11.85
CA GLY A 141 -21.17 -28.17 10.93
C GLY A 141 -21.82 -27.26 9.91
N VAL A 142 -21.32 -26.04 9.73
CA VAL A 142 -21.82 -25.12 8.72
C VAL A 142 -21.19 -25.52 7.39
N ASP A 143 -22.01 -25.99 6.48
CA ASP A 143 -21.63 -26.33 5.12
C ASP A 143 -20.88 -25.13 4.48
N ARG A 144 -19.71 -25.38 3.90
CA ARG A 144 -18.91 -24.36 3.21
C ARG A 144 -19.70 -23.63 2.12
N ASN A 145 -20.76 -24.25 1.60
CA ASN A 145 -21.63 -23.69 0.59
C ASN A 145 -22.51 -22.52 1.08
N TYR A 146 -22.65 -22.33 2.39
CA TYR A 146 -23.44 -21.24 2.98
C TYR A 146 -22.60 -20.11 3.60
N GLN A 147 -21.28 -20.21 3.58
CA GLN A 147 -20.41 -19.16 4.10
C GLN A 147 -20.13 -18.14 2.98
N MET A 148 -20.62 -16.92 3.15
CA MET A 148 -20.22 -15.82 2.28
C MET A 148 -18.72 -15.61 2.42
N PRO A 149 -17.96 -15.64 1.32
CA PRO A 149 -16.53 -15.34 1.36
C PRO A 149 -16.33 -13.92 1.89
N SER A 150 -15.42 -13.78 2.82
CA SER A 150 -14.92 -12.47 3.24
C SER A 150 -13.82 -12.05 2.27
N LYS A 151 -13.71 -10.75 1.98
CA LYS A 151 -12.65 -10.22 1.12
C LYS A 151 -11.70 -9.35 1.95
N TYR A 152 -10.42 -9.64 1.84
CA TYR A 152 -9.37 -8.72 2.25
C TYR A 152 -8.96 -7.88 1.05
N PHE A 153 -9.15 -6.59 1.14
CA PHE A 153 -8.69 -5.66 0.10
C PHE A 153 -7.26 -5.26 0.39
N ALA A 154 -6.33 -5.80 -0.43
CA ALA A 154 -4.91 -5.47 -0.29
C ALA A 154 -4.73 -3.96 -0.50
N PRO A 155 -4.19 -3.24 0.49
CA PRO A 155 -3.97 -1.81 0.33
C PRO A 155 -2.90 -1.56 -0.72
N MET A 156 -2.92 -0.35 -1.28
CA MET A 156 -1.79 0.16 -2.01
C MET A 156 -0.59 0.28 -1.06
N ARG A 157 0.61 0.04 -1.57
CA ARG A 157 1.84 0.14 -0.80
C ARG A 157 1.95 1.52 -0.15
N LEU A 158 2.22 1.54 1.14
CA LEU A 158 2.61 2.75 1.87
C LEU A 158 4.06 3.09 1.51
N ILE A 159 4.29 4.26 0.94
CA ILE A 159 5.63 4.69 0.50
C ILE A 159 6.12 5.76 1.44
N VAL A 160 7.29 5.56 2.01
CA VAL A 160 7.96 6.54 2.86
C VAL A 160 9.24 6.98 2.18
N ALA A 161 9.37 8.27 1.92
CA ALA A 161 10.53 8.84 1.24
C ALA A 161 10.86 10.25 1.74
N ASP A 162 12.14 10.58 1.70
CA ASP A 162 12.66 11.95 1.81
C ASP A 162 12.79 12.53 0.39
N ILE A 163 11.69 13.06 -0.13
CA ILE A 163 11.59 13.53 -1.52
C ILE A 163 12.50 14.74 -1.76
N GLY A 164 12.65 15.59 -0.75
CA GLY A 164 13.45 16.82 -0.85
C GLY A 164 14.91 16.67 -0.40
N HIS A 165 15.35 15.48 -0.01
CA HIS A 165 16.66 15.23 0.60
C HIS A 165 16.99 16.16 1.76
N THR A 166 15.96 16.53 2.54
CA THR A 166 16.07 17.45 3.68
C THR A 166 16.16 16.72 5.03
N GLY A 167 16.07 15.42 5.03
CA GLY A 167 15.92 14.60 6.23
C GLY A 167 14.47 14.57 6.77
N GLU A 168 13.52 15.14 6.03
CA GLU A 168 12.10 15.13 6.36
C GLU A 168 11.37 14.09 5.54
N TYR A 169 11.04 12.98 6.17
CA TYR A 169 10.32 11.89 5.52
C TYR A 169 8.84 12.18 5.38
N THR A 170 8.29 11.74 4.27
CA THR A 170 6.88 11.89 3.91
C THR A 170 6.29 10.52 3.62
N LEU A 171 5.06 10.30 4.09
CA LEU A 171 4.28 9.10 3.80
C LEU A 171 3.34 9.40 2.63
N LEU A 172 3.52 8.72 1.51
CA LEU A 172 2.61 8.77 0.37
C LEU A 172 1.53 7.72 0.52
N VAL A 173 0.29 8.16 0.43
CA VAL A 173 -0.89 7.30 0.54
C VAL A 173 -1.94 7.67 -0.51
N ASN A 174 -2.68 6.67 -0.98
CA ASN A 174 -3.83 6.90 -1.84
C ASN A 174 -5.05 7.38 -1.03
N LYS A 175 -5.69 8.43 -1.49
CA LYS A 175 -6.98 8.92 -1.01
C LYS A 175 -8.03 8.67 -2.09
N PRO A 176 -8.84 7.61 -1.97
CA PRO A 176 -9.90 7.35 -2.93
C PRO A 176 -11.03 8.36 -2.78
N ILE A 177 -11.62 8.74 -3.89
CA ILE A 177 -12.75 9.66 -3.94
C ILE A 177 -13.92 8.93 -4.58
N SER A 178 -14.96 8.70 -3.80
CA SER A 178 -16.21 8.09 -4.27
C SER A 178 -17.37 8.51 -3.40
N THR A 179 -18.37 9.12 -3.99
CA THR A 179 -19.61 9.48 -3.30
C THR A 179 -20.38 8.23 -2.86
N ALA A 180 -20.40 7.20 -3.72
CA ALA A 180 -21.12 5.97 -3.44
C ALA A 180 -20.47 5.13 -2.33
N ALA A 181 -19.13 5.11 -2.26
CA ALA A 181 -18.41 4.39 -1.20
C ALA A 181 -18.57 5.04 0.19
N GLN A 182 -18.96 6.31 0.25
CA GLN A 182 -19.30 6.98 1.52
C GLN A 182 -20.64 6.50 2.09
N ILE A 183 -21.54 6.03 1.23
CA ILE A 183 -22.89 5.58 1.62
C ILE A 183 -22.94 4.07 1.79
N PHE A 184 -22.18 3.34 0.97
CA PHE A 184 -22.17 1.89 0.93
C PHE A 184 -20.78 1.36 1.26
N ASP A 185 -20.52 0.92 2.47
CA ASP A 185 -19.20 0.44 2.96
C ASP A 185 -18.59 -0.71 2.13
N ARG A 186 -19.41 -1.45 1.40
CA ARG A 186 -18.95 -2.57 0.55
C ARG A 186 -18.80 -2.20 -0.92
N TYR A 187 -19.13 -0.97 -1.30
CA TYR A 187 -19.03 -0.53 -2.68
C TYR A 187 -17.62 -0.03 -2.98
N ARG A 188 -16.92 -0.76 -3.84
CA ARG A 188 -15.50 -0.56 -4.15
C ARG A 188 -15.28 0.04 -5.54
N TYR A 189 -16.07 1.04 -5.88
CA TYR A 189 -15.91 1.82 -7.10
C TYR A 189 -15.37 3.20 -6.76
N PHE A 190 -14.17 3.47 -7.24
CA PHE A 190 -13.46 4.72 -6.99
C PHE A 190 -13.19 5.42 -8.32
N PRO A 191 -14.09 6.28 -8.79
CA PRO A 191 -13.95 6.95 -10.08
C PRO A 191 -12.82 7.98 -10.11
N GLN A 192 -12.38 8.41 -8.95
CA GLN A 192 -11.31 9.38 -8.77
C GLN A 192 -10.45 9.02 -7.55
N GLY A 193 -9.22 9.53 -7.54
CA GLY A 193 -8.31 9.41 -6.40
C GLY A 193 -7.35 10.57 -6.34
N GLU A 194 -6.70 10.72 -5.20
CA GLU A 194 -5.60 11.64 -4.94
C GLU A 194 -4.46 10.87 -4.27
N VAL A 195 -3.24 11.30 -4.48
CA VAL A 195 -2.09 10.86 -3.67
C VAL A 195 -1.80 11.95 -2.67
N HIS A 196 -1.88 11.62 -1.39
CA HIS A 196 -1.56 12.52 -0.29
C HIS A 196 -0.15 12.24 0.22
N ALA A 197 0.62 13.29 0.43
CA ALA A 197 1.90 13.27 1.10
C ALA A 197 1.70 13.77 2.54
N LEU A 198 1.82 12.86 3.48
CA LEU A 198 1.59 13.12 4.90
C LEU A 198 2.93 13.16 5.64
N PHE A 199 3.02 13.95 6.69
CA PHE A 199 4.17 14.02 7.58
C PHE A 199 3.73 13.97 9.04
N TRP A 200 4.63 13.56 9.92
CA TRP A 200 4.38 13.54 11.34
C TRP A 200 4.74 14.91 11.95
N ASP A 201 3.76 15.63 12.49
CA ASP A 201 3.94 16.97 13.08
C ASP A 201 4.23 16.95 14.59
N GLY A 202 4.29 15.75 15.18
CA GLY A 202 4.47 15.55 16.64
C GLY A 202 3.19 15.18 17.37
N VAL A 203 2.02 15.41 16.78
CA VAL A 203 0.70 15.13 17.36
C VAL A 203 -0.12 14.22 16.43
N GLY A 204 0.01 14.41 15.12
CA GLY A 204 -0.75 13.70 14.12
C GLY A 204 -0.09 13.67 12.75
N LEU A 205 -0.81 13.17 11.77
CA LEU A 205 -0.40 13.22 10.38
C LEU A 205 -0.95 14.48 9.72
N GLY A 206 -0.06 15.43 9.45
CA GLY A 206 -0.35 16.63 8.67
C GLY A 206 -0.23 16.38 7.18
N LEU A 207 -1.00 17.11 6.37
CA LEU A 207 -0.90 17.09 4.92
C LEU A 207 0.20 18.06 4.47
N LYS A 208 1.25 17.54 3.82
CA LYS A 208 2.32 18.37 3.23
C LYS A 208 1.93 18.87 1.85
N TRP A 209 1.46 17.97 1.01
CA TRP A 209 0.89 18.24 -0.31
C TRP A 209 0.00 17.08 -0.75
N LYS A 210 -0.78 17.31 -1.79
CA LYS A 210 -1.54 16.25 -2.49
C LYS A 210 -1.52 16.50 -3.99
N THR A 211 -1.77 15.45 -4.75
CA THR A 211 -2.01 15.61 -6.18
C THR A 211 -3.35 16.28 -6.44
N ARG A 212 -3.51 16.78 -7.65
CA ARG A 212 -4.84 17.04 -8.20
C ARG A 212 -5.67 15.76 -8.19
N ARG A 213 -6.97 15.90 -8.33
CA ARG A 213 -7.84 14.74 -8.53
C ARG A 213 -7.46 14.04 -9.82
N ILE A 214 -7.17 12.76 -9.69
CA ILE A 214 -6.83 11.89 -10.80
C ILE A 214 -8.09 11.16 -11.20
N ARG A 215 -8.49 11.29 -12.47
CA ARG A 215 -9.65 10.56 -12.99
C ARG A 215 -9.30 9.09 -13.18
N GLY A 216 -10.02 8.22 -12.49
CA GLY A 216 -9.78 6.78 -12.45
C GLY A 216 -9.44 6.27 -11.05
N SER A 217 -9.47 4.97 -10.88
CA SER A 217 -9.06 4.34 -9.63
C SER A 217 -7.53 4.26 -9.57
N VAL A 218 -6.93 4.94 -8.62
CA VAL A 218 -5.49 4.81 -8.34
C VAL A 218 -5.24 3.40 -7.81
N ALA A 219 -4.59 2.57 -8.62
CA ALA A 219 -4.34 1.16 -8.31
C ALA A 219 -2.95 0.92 -7.72
N ALA A 220 -1.97 1.74 -8.11
CA ALA A 220 -0.60 1.66 -7.61
C ALA A 220 0.04 3.05 -7.64
N VAL A 221 1.00 3.26 -6.73
CA VAL A 221 1.87 4.44 -6.71
C VAL A 221 3.28 3.98 -6.44
N ASP A 222 4.25 4.62 -7.07
CA ASP A 222 5.67 4.44 -6.75
C ASP A 222 6.45 5.74 -7.02
N LEU A 223 7.68 5.81 -6.52
CA LEU A 223 8.63 6.87 -6.81
C LEU A 223 9.77 6.28 -7.65
N ALA A 224 9.98 6.82 -8.83
CA ALA A 224 11.05 6.38 -9.73
C ALA A 224 11.46 7.54 -10.65
N ASP A 225 12.71 7.55 -11.07
CA ASP A 225 13.16 8.38 -12.19
C ASP A 225 12.69 7.71 -13.49
N PHE A 226 11.49 8.06 -13.94
CA PHE A 226 10.81 7.40 -15.05
C PHE A 226 11.40 7.78 -16.41
N ASN A 227 11.90 9.00 -16.53
CA ASN A 227 12.44 9.56 -17.77
C ASN A 227 13.98 9.56 -17.82
N ASN A 228 14.66 9.14 -16.74
CA ASN A 228 16.12 9.12 -16.55
C ASN A 228 16.76 10.53 -16.58
N ASP A 229 16.09 11.52 -16.00
CA ASP A 229 16.61 12.87 -15.85
C ASP A 229 17.30 13.13 -14.49
N GLY A 230 17.32 12.15 -13.62
CA GLY A 230 17.89 12.20 -12.27
C GLY A 230 16.95 12.77 -11.21
N ILE A 231 15.71 13.12 -11.56
CA ILE A 231 14.68 13.60 -10.66
C ILE A 231 13.65 12.47 -10.41
N LEU A 232 13.18 12.35 -9.18
CA LEU A 232 12.13 11.38 -8.89
C LEU A 232 10.78 11.85 -9.44
N ASP A 233 10.12 10.96 -10.15
CA ASP A 233 8.74 11.13 -10.58
C ASP A 233 7.79 10.39 -9.63
N LEU A 234 6.59 10.92 -9.46
CA LEU A 234 5.46 10.19 -8.90
C LEU A 234 4.82 9.36 -10.02
N VAL A 235 5.07 8.06 -9.99
CA VAL A 235 4.51 7.13 -10.97
C VAL A 235 3.20 6.56 -10.43
N VAL A 236 2.12 6.71 -11.20
CA VAL A 236 0.77 6.32 -10.80
C VAL A 236 0.17 5.37 -11.82
N GLY A 237 -0.21 4.19 -11.36
CA GLY A 237 -1.00 3.23 -12.11
C GLY A 237 -2.50 3.46 -11.89
N LEU A 238 -3.24 3.66 -12.96
CA LEU A 238 -4.66 3.98 -12.96
C LEU A 238 -5.47 2.89 -13.65
N ASN A 239 -6.60 2.54 -13.06
CA ASN A 239 -7.65 1.79 -13.73
C ASN A 239 -8.78 2.75 -14.10
N THR A 240 -9.01 2.96 -15.39
CA THR A 240 -10.12 3.75 -15.87
C THR A 240 -11.35 2.88 -16.07
N SER A 241 -12.51 3.38 -15.67
CA SER A 241 -13.79 2.76 -16.02
C SER A 241 -14.53 3.71 -16.97
N PRO A 242 -15.19 3.18 -18.01
CA PRO A 242 -16.01 4.02 -18.88
C PRO A 242 -17.15 4.66 -18.08
N ASP A 243 -17.45 5.92 -18.36
CA ASP A 243 -18.42 6.74 -17.61
C ASP A 243 -19.85 6.13 -17.55
N LEU A 244 -20.20 5.29 -18.50
CA LEU A 244 -21.51 4.64 -18.58
C LEU A 244 -21.48 3.11 -18.37
N GLY A 245 -20.37 2.57 -17.89
CA GLY A 245 -20.25 1.12 -17.70
C GLY A 245 -20.14 0.31 -19.00
N VAL A 246 -20.16 0.96 -20.16
CA VAL A 246 -20.05 0.35 -21.49
C VAL A 246 -18.70 0.73 -22.08
N GLY A 247 -17.83 -0.25 -22.31
CA GLY A 247 -16.51 -0.07 -22.90
C GLY A 247 -15.42 -0.90 -22.19
N SER A 248 -14.21 -0.91 -22.73
CA SER A 248 -13.09 -1.62 -22.14
C SER A 248 -12.46 -0.82 -20.99
N ARG A 249 -12.18 -1.49 -19.89
CA ARG A 249 -11.32 -0.94 -18.83
C ARG A 249 -9.89 -0.82 -19.36
N GLN A 250 -9.27 0.31 -19.09
CA GLN A 250 -7.89 0.54 -19.45
C GLN A 250 -7.05 0.68 -18.18
N CYS A 251 -5.83 0.17 -18.24
CA CYS A 251 -4.80 0.46 -17.25
C CYS A 251 -3.84 1.48 -17.87
N ILE A 252 -3.66 2.60 -17.20
CA ILE A 252 -2.79 3.69 -17.63
C ILE A 252 -1.71 3.86 -16.56
N VAL A 253 -0.46 4.04 -16.99
CA VAL A 253 0.64 4.45 -16.11
C VAL A 253 1.02 5.87 -16.50
N THR A 254 0.99 6.76 -15.51
CA THR A 254 1.39 8.16 -15.67
C THR A 254 2.54 8.48 -14.72
N ALA A 255 3.45 9.34 -15.14
CA ALA A 255 4.53 9.85 -14.32
C ALA A 255 4.43 11.38 -14.22
N TYR A 256 4.59 11.90 -13.02
CA TYR A 256 4.53 13.32 -12.72
C TYR A 256 5.86 13.74 -12.07
N PRO A 257 6.64 14.63 -12.70
CA PRO A 257 7.87 15.14 -12.09
C PRO A 257 7.58 15.75 -10.72
N LEU A 258 8.36 15.34 -9.73
CA LEU A 258 8.31 15.89 -8.38
C LEU A 258 9.35 17.01 -8.25
N ASP A 259 9.08 18.15 -8.87
CA ASP A 259 9.93 19.32 -8.71
C ASP A 259 9.72 19.98 -7.35
N VAL A 260 10.54 19.57 -6.38
CA VAL A 260 10.51 20.13 -5.02
C VAL A 260 10.84 21.61 -4.95
N SER A 261 11.51 22.17 -5.98
CA SER A 261 11.82 23.60 -6.04
C SER A 261 10.57 24.45 -6.26
N GLN A 262 9.53 23.90 -6.84
CA GLN A 262 8.22 24.53 -7.04
C GLN A 262 7.23 24.30 -5.89
N MET A 263 7.59 23.47 -4.91
CA MET A 263 6.76 23.31 -3.71
C MET A 263 6.86 24.57 -2.86
N ASN A 264 5.85 25.42 -2.96
CA ASN A 264 5.76 26.60 -2.10
C ASN A 264 5.42 26.18 -0.66
N PRO A 265 6.35 26.26 0.30
CA PRO A 265 6.10 25.87 1.68
C PRO A 265 5.06 26.74 2.38
N ASN A 266 4.77 27.92 1.79
CA ASN A 266 3.79 28.88 2.30
C ASN A 266 2.51 28.90 1.45
N ALA A 267 2.35 27.97 0.49
CA ALA A 267 1.10 27.89 -0.25
C ALA A 267 -0.04 27.65 0.74
N PRO A 268 -1.08 28.50 0.72
CA PRO A 268 -2.23 28.24 1.56
C PRO A 268 -2.78 26.86 1.26
N ALA A 269 -3.27 26.18 2.30
CA ALA A 269 -3.83 24.83 2.23
C ALA A 269 -5.12 24.71 1.38
N ASP A 270 -5.40 25.69 0.55
CA ASP A 270 -6.49 25.63 -0.43
C ASP A 270 -6.07 24.75 -1.61
N LEU A 271 -6.21 23.48 -1.33
CA LEU A 271 -5.78 22.35 -2.14
C LEU A 271 -6.92 21.83 -3.03
N SER A 272 -7.96 22.67 -3.22
CA SER A 272 -9.22 22.24 -3.83
C SER A 272 -9.16 22.04 -5.34
N ASP A 273 -8.15 22.59 -6.07
CA ASP A 273 -8.32 22.80 -7.51
C ASP A 273 -7.25 22.23 -8.43
N PHE A 274 -6.67 21.10 -8.04
CA PHE A 274 -5.73 20.46 -8.96
C PHE A 274 -6.32 19.19 -9.59
N GLU A 275 -6.92 19.34 -10.74
CA GLU A 275 -7.40 18.23 -11.56
C GLU A 275 -6.32 17.80 -12.56
N VAL A 276 -5.75 16.60 -12.42
CA VAL A 276 -4.96 15.99 -13.48
C VAL A 276 -5.91 15.19 -14.34
N THR A 277 -6.26 15.71 -15.48
CA THR A 277 -6.88 14.95 -16.55
C THR A 277 -5.75 14.38 -17.40
N PRO A 278 -5.66 13.06 -17.59
CA PRO A 278 -4.82 12.53 -18.65
C PRO A 278 -5.29 13.17 -19.96
N ASN A 279 -4.38 13.85 -20.66
CA ASN A 279 -4.63 14.25 -22.03
C ASN A 279 -4.73 12.96 -22.85
N TYR A 280 -5.92 12.68 -23.38
CA TYR A 280 -6.14 11.61 -24.35
C TYR A 280 -5.64 12.04 -25.74
#